data_e402f65e9a15ba9b3d6bb4afedc15ee6
#
_entry.id   e402f65e9a15ba9b3d6bb4afedc15ee6
#
_cell.length_a   1.000
_cell.length_b   1.000
_cell.length_c   1.000
_cell.angle_alpha   90.00
_cell.angle_beta   90.00
_cell.angle_gamma   90.00
#
_symmetry.space_group_name_H-M   'P 1'
#
loop_
_entity.id
_entity.type
_entity.pdbx_description
1 polymer ?
#
loop_
_entity_poly.entity_id
_entity_poly.type
_entity_poly.pdbx_seq_one_letter_code
_entity_poly.pdbx_strand_id
1 'polypeptide(L)'
;MVPAGRINSSEDFLKSLGFPMLEVHQTFPHFDFTRPGRRVLLIGPMGSGKTEFAAKVWRDASIAMRKSDAVKALTSTGEVDRRKVFFIRSQIDGARFTDYPEDAMAFRSGYIRCGDNIARIRDSFDFEKVLADNPTVGTYIIDEASFFDERLAYVVRNESVKRGVMFIFPTLILNFRRDIFNSTARLMLDIATDVIPLTAYCEHADCIKDAFYTYRYYTVDG
;
A
#
# COMPACT_ATOMS: atom_id res chain seq x y z
N MET A 1 32.74 31.35 -4.37
CA MET A 1 31.54 31.02 -3.59
C MET A 1 30.40 30.77 -4.59
N VAL A 2 30.05 29.53 -4.83
CA VAL A 2 28.89 29.17 -5.66
C VAL A 2 27.67 29.51 -4.83
N PRO A 3 26.67 30.25 -5.36
CA PRO A 3 25.45 30.51 -4.61
C PRO A 3 24.78 29.17 -4.30
N ALA A 4 24.40 28.99 -3.05
CA ALA A 4 23.67 27.82 -2.59
C ALA A 4 22.29 27.77 -3.29
N GLY A 5 22.29 27.28 -4.53
CA GLY A 5 21.08 26.89 -5.23
C GLY A 5 20.39 25.79 -4.41
N ARG A 6 19.08 25.87 -4.25
CA ARG A 6 18.29 24.79 -3.62
C ARG A 6 18.59 23.50 -4.37
N ILE A 7 19.19 22.55 -3.68
CA ILE A 7 19.34 21.17 -4.16
C ILE A 7 17.93 20.56 -4.12
N ASN A 8 17.33 20.38 -5.29
CA ASN A 8 15.93 19.91 -5.41
C ASN A 8 15.83 18.44 -5.83
N SER A 9 16.96 17.81 -6.17
CA SER A 9 17.00 16.41 -6.58
C SER A 9 18.31 15.72 -6.15
N SER A 10 18.30 14.39 -6.10
CA SER A 10 19.50 13.59 -5.87
C SER A 10 20.54 13.82 -6.97
N GLU A 11 20.09 14.10 -8.19
CA GLU A 11 20.96 14.41 -9.34
C GLU A 11 21.69 15.74 -9.14
N ASP A 12 20.99 16.79 -8.70
CA ASP A 12 21.61 18.09 -8.39
C ASP A 12 22.60 17.96 -7.25
N PHE A 13 22.29 17.14 -6.25
CA PHE A 13 23.21 16.86 -5.14
C PHE A 13 24.51 16.21 -5.63
N LEU A 14 24.42 15.16 -6.46
CA LEU A 14 25.61 14.48 -6.99
C LEU A 14 26.41 15.38 -7.93
N LYS A 15 25.75 16.19 -8.77
CA LYS A 15 26.44 17.20 -9.58
C LYS A 15 27.18 18.21 -8.72
N SER A 16 26.61 18.64 -7.59
CA SER A 16 27.25 19.55 -6.64
C SER A 16 28.50 18.98 -5.99
N LEU A 17 28.59 17.64 -5.89
CA LEU A 17 29.76 16.90 -5.39
C LEU A 17 30.81 16.60 -6.49
N GLY A 18 30.55 17.01 -7.74
CA GLY A 18 31.48 16.77 -8.86
C GLY A 18 31.39 15.36 -9.47
N PHE A 19 30.23 14.67 -9.30
CA PHE A 19 29.97 13.34 -9.87
C PHE A 19 28.92 13.37 -11.00
N PRO A 20 29.15 14.09 -12.11
CA PRO A 20 28.13 14.30 -13.15
C PRO A 20 27.84 13.05 -13.99
N MET A 21 28.69 12.03 -13.91
CA MET A 21 28.59 10.83 -14.74
C MET A 21 27.98 9.62 -14.02
N LEU A 22 27.50 9.80 -12.79
CA LEU A 22 26.83 8.73 -12.04
C LEU A 22 25.36 8.62 -12.44
N GLU A 23 24.92 7.40 -12.66
CA GLU A 23 23.51 7.09 -12.84
C GLU A 23 22.79 7.14 -11.48
N VAL A 24 21.75 7.97 -11.39
CA VAL A 24 20.99 8.15 -10.14
C VAL A 24 19.78 7.25 -10.16
N HIS A 25 19.79 6.20 -9.37
CA HIS A 25 18.64 5.36 -9.13
C HIS A 25 17.80 5.92 -7.98
N GLN A 26 16.57 6.34 -8.29
CA GLN A 26 15.65 6.78 -7.25
C GLN A 26 15.15 5.56 -6.46
N THR A 27 15.42 5.55 -5.16
CA THR A 27 14.76 4.63 -4.24
C THR A 27 13.38 5.17 -3.86
N PHE A 28 12.47 4.30 -3.45
CA PHE A 28 11.18 4.73 -2.93
C PHE A 28 11.40 5.63 -1.71
N PRO A 29 10.93 6.89 -1.77
CA PRO A 29 11.03 7.81 -0.65
C PRO A 29 10.19 7.30 0.53
N HIS A 30 10.31 7.96 1.69
CA HIS A 30 9.36 7.77 2.78
C HIS A 30 7.95 8.07 2.29
N PHE A 31 6.97 7.33 2.83
CA PHE A 31 5.59 7.55 2.42
C PHE A 31 5.10 8.94 2.85
N ASP A 32 4.45 9.63 1.92
CA ASP A 32 3.98 11.00 2.15
C ASP A 32 2.58 10.99 2.77
N PHE A 33 2.49 11.32 4.06
CA PHE A 33 1.25 11.45 4.83
C PHE A 33 0.64 12.86 4.78
N THR A 34 1.26 13.82 4.08
CA THR A 34 0.78 15.21 4.05
C THR A 34 -0.39 15.42 3.11
N ARG A 35 -0.53 14.59 2.08
CA ARG A 35 -1.54 14.73 1.02
C ARG A 35 -2.83 14.00 1.42
N PRO A 36 -3.94 14.71 1.72
CA PRO A 36 -5.19 14.09 2.09
C PRO A 36 -5.88 13.39 0.93
N GLY A 37 -6.72 12.39 1.25
CA GLY A 37 -7.62 11.77 0.30
C GLY A 37 -6.98 10.89 -0.77
N ARG A 38 -5.69 10.52 -0.62
CA ARG A 38 -5.02 9.61 -1.57
C ARG A 38 -5.62 8.21 -1.52
N ARG A 39 -5.72 7.62 -2.69
CA ARG A 39 -6.14 6.22 -2.90
C ARG A 39 -5.07 5.55 -3.75
N VAL A 40 -4.14 4.90 -3.05
CA VAL A 40 -2.90 4.36 -3.63
C VAL A 40 -3.06 2.89 -3.94
N LEU A 41 -3.01 2.52 -5.20
CA LEU A 41 -2.97 1.13 -5.65
C LEU A 41 -1.53 0.63 -5.71
N LEU A 42 -1.25 -0.46 -4.99
CA LEU A 42 -0.03 -1.24 -5.16
C LEU A 42 -0.36 -2.44 -6.04
N ILE A 43 0.05 -2.39 -7.30
CA ILE A 43 -0.27 -3.41 -8.30
C ILE A 43 0.96 -4.24 -8.65
N GLY A 44 0.74 -5.48 -9.02
CA GLY A 44 1.81 -6.40 -9.43
C GLY A 44 1.39 -7.86 -9.29
N PRO A 45 2.15 -8.79 -9.83
CA PRO A 45 1.86 -10.22 -9.73
C PRO A 45 1.97 -10.73 -8.30
N MET A 46 1.61 -11.96 -8.06
CA MET A 46 1.91 -12.64 -6.79
C MET A 46 3.42 -12.64 -6.55
N GLY A 47 3.82 -12.42 -5.29
CA GLY A 47 5.25 -12.36 -4.93
C GLY A 47 5.98 -11.06 -5.28
N SER A 48 5.29 -10.03 -5.78
CA SER A 48 5.92 -8.74 -6.13
C SER A 48 6.20 -7.81 -4.94
N GLY A 49 5.95 -8.24 -3.69
CA GLY A 49 6.25 -7.44 -2.51
C GLY A 49 5.20 -6.37 -2.16
N LYS A 50 3.96 -6.46 -2.67
CA LYS A 50 2.88 -5.51 -2.35
C LYS A 50 2.65 -5.34 -0.85
N THR A 51 2.54 -6.45 -0.11
CA THR A 51 2.36 -6.42 1.34
C THR A 51 3.62 -5.96 2.08
N GLU A 52 4.81 -6.23 1.54
CA GLU A 52 6.06 -5.67 2.08
C GLU A 52 6.12 -4.14 1.92
N PHE A 53 5.65 -3.62 0.79
CA PHE A 53 5.51 -2.16 0.63
C PHE A 53 4.50 -1.58 1.64
N ALA A 54 3.38 -2.26 1.87
CA ALA A 54 2.42 -1.87 2.91
C ALA A 54 3.06 -1.88 4.31
N ALA A 55 3.87 -2.88 4.62
CA ALA A 55 4.66 -2.95 5.85
C ALA A 55 5.68 -1.81 5.97
N LYS A 56 6.27 -1.36 4.85
CA LYS A 56 7.10 -0.15 4.82
C LYS A 56 6.30 1.09 5.19
N VAL A 57 5.10 1.27 4.62
CA VAL A 57 4.22 2.39 4.98
C VAL A 57 3.89 2.41 6.47
N TRP A 58 3.60 1.24 7.04
CA TRP A 58 3.38 1.10 8.49
C TRP A 58 4.57 1.57 9.32
N ARG A 59 5.78 1.17 8.94
CA ARG A 59 7.03 1.62 9.61
C ARG A 59 7.25 3.11 9.46
N ASP A 60 7.05 3.66 8.26
CA ASP A 60 7.17 5.09 7.99
C ASP A 60 6.17 5.91 8.85
N ALA A 61 4.95 5.42 9.01
CA ALA A 61 3.93 6.01 9.88
C ALA A 61 4.39 6.02 11.35
N SER A 62 4.94 4.90 11.84
CA SER A 62 5.47 4.78 13.20
C SER A 62 6.62 5.76 13.46
N ILE A 63 7.43 6.04 12.44
CA ILE A 63 8.49 7.06 12.51
C ILE A 63 7.86 8.46 12.52
N ALA A 64 6.89 8.73 11.63
CA ALA A 64 6.22 10.02 11.53
C ALA A 64 5.45 10.39 12.80
N MET A 65 4.87 9.40 13.50
CA MET A 65 4.17 9.61 14.78
C MET A 65 5.07 10.19 15.89
N ARG A 66 6.38 9.96 15.81
CA ARG A 66 7.37 10.47 16.77
C ARG A 66 7.87 11.89 16.44
N LYS A 67 7.38 12.49 15.35
CA LYS A 67 7.75 13.86 14.94
C LYS A 67 6.93 14.90 15.70
N SER A 68 7.35 16.16 15.57
CA SER A 68 6.78 17.32 16.27
C SER A 68 5.30 17.58 15.91
N ASP A 69 4.65 18.41 16.73
CA ASP A 69 3.29 18.88 16.49
C ASP A 69 3.13 19.64 15.15
N ALA A 70 4.19 20.30 14.68
CA ALA A 70 4.19 20.93 13.35
C ALA A 70 3.99 19.90 12.22
N VAL A 71 4.61 18.73 12.32
CA VAL A 71 4.40 17.62 11.38
C VAL A 71 2.99 17.06 11.54
N LYS A 72 2.49 16.95 12.77
CA LYS A 72 1.11 16.54 13.03
C LYS A 72 0.11 17.45 12.33
N ALA A 73 0.29 18.75 12.38
CA ALA A 73 -0.58 19.72 11.70
C ALA A 73 -0.61 19.50 10.17
N LEU A 74 0.51 19.15 9.56
CA LEU A 74 0.59 18.86 8.13
C LEU A 74 -0.08 17.52 7.73
N THR A 75 -0.12 16.57 8.66
CA THR A 75 -0.64 15.22 8.39
C THR A 75 -2.07 15.00 8.84
N SER A 76 -2.70 16.00 9.45
CA SER A 76 -4.06 15.89 9.98
C SER A 76 -5.06 16.72 9.18
N THR A 77 -6.31 16.29 9.16
CA THR A 77 -7.46 17.01 8.61
C THR A 77 -8.65 16.74 9.52
N GLY A 78 -9.16 17.78 10.19
CA GLY A 78 -10.17 17.60 11.24
C GLY A 78 -9.64 16.67 12.35
N GLU A 79 -10.40 15.64 12.71
CA GLU A 79 -10.00 14.65 13.71
C GLU A 79 -9.02 13.59 13.19
N VAL A 80 -8.91 13.48 11.87
CA VAL A 80 -8.16 12.40 11.19
C VAL A 80 -6.67 12.72 11.18
N ASP A 81 -5.84 11.81 11.66
CA ASP A 81 -4.38 11.86 11.52
C ASP A 81 -3.89 10.74 10.60
N ARG A 82 -3.37 11.10 9.44
CA ARG A 82 -2.91 10.14 8.41
C ARG A 82 -1.68 9.33 8.79
N ARG A 83 -1.01 9.68 9.88
CA ARG A 83 0.07 8.86 10.46
C ARG A 83 -0.47 7.70 11.30
N LYS A 84 -1.76 7.75 11.71
CA LYS A 84 -2.44 6.62 12.34
C LYS A 84 -2.88 5.66 11.25
N VAL A 85 -2.30 4.47 11.25
CA VAL A 85 -2.53 3.45 10.23
C VAL A 85 -3.32 2.29 10.83
N PHE A 86 -4.30 1.80 10.08
CA PHE A 86 -5.09 0.62 10.40
C PHE A 86 -5.00 -0.40 9.25
N PHE A 87 -4.82 -1.66 9.58
CA PHE A 87 -4.69 -2.74 8.60
C PHE A 87 -5.99 -3.55 8.51
N ILE A 88 -6.48 -3.74 7.30
CA ILE A 88 -7.70 -4.50 7.01
C ILE A 88 -7.35 -5.75 6.21
N ARG A 89 -7.87 -6.88 6.65
CA ARG A 89 -7.77 -8.19 5.96
C ARG A 89 -9.14 -8.73 5.62
N SER A 90 -9.23 -9.44 4.50
CA SER A 90 -10.41 -10.25 4.21
C SER A 90 -10.46 -11.49 5.11
N GLN A 91 -11.66 -11.86 5.56
CA GLN A 91 -11.86 -13.14 6.24
C GLN A 91 -11.54 -14.36 5.37
N ILE A 92 -11.68 -14.23 4.06
CA ILE A 92 -11.39 -15.29 3.09
C ILE A 92 -9.90 -15.65 3.09
N ASP A 93 -9.03 -14.70 3.42
CA ASP A 93 -7.57 -14.90 3.44
C ASP A 93 -7.05 -15.56 4.74
N GLY A 94 -7.93 -15.92 5.66
CA GLY A 94 -7.57 -16.47 6.98
C GLY A 94 -6.78 -17.80 6.93
N ALA A 95 -6.89 -18.56 5.85
CA ALA A 95 -6.18 -19.84 5.68
C ALA A 95 -4.73 -19.68 5.16
N ARG A 96 -4.33 -18.51 4.71
CA ARG A 96 -3.07 -18.30 3.99
C ARG A 96 -1.86 -18.08 4.90
N PHE A 97 -2.09 -17.65 6.15
CA PHE A 97 -1.04 -17.28 7.10
C PHE A 97 -1.33 -17.79 8.50
N THR A 98 -1.49 -19.12 8.64
CA THR A 98 -1.80 -19.77 9.92
C THR A 98 -0.66 -19.69 10.94
N ASP A 99 0.57 -19.52 10.48
CA ASP A 99 1.77 -19.55 11.31
C ASP A 99 2.15 -18.19 11.92
N TYR A 100 1.38 -17.13 11.62
CA TYR A 100 1.64 -15.78 12.11
C TYR A 100 0.60 -15.34 13.15
N PRO A 101 0.97 -14.43 14.08
CA PRO A 101 0.03 -13.89 15.04
C PRO A 101 -1.19 -13.24 14.37
N GLU A 102 -2.36 -13.39 15.00
CA GLU A 102 -3.62 -12.85 14.45
C GLU A 102 -3.61 -11.31 14.34
N ASP A 103 -2.86 -10.65 15.24
CA ASP A 103 -2.65 -9.20 15.30
C ASP A 103 -1.54 -8.70 14.36
N ALA A 104 -1.12 -9.52 13.38
CA ALA A 104 0.01 -9.19 12.53
C ALA A 104 -0.35 -9.04 11.05
N MET A 105 0.31 -8.08 10.39
CA MET A 105 0.44 -8.01 8.95
C MET A 105 1.57 -8.95 8.52
N ALA A 106 1.22 -10.06 7.88
CA ALA A 106 2.19 -11.06 7.42
C ALA A 106 2.61 -10.82 5.98
N PHE A 107 3.89 -11.02 5.66
CA PHE A 107 4.47 -10.95 4.32
C PHE A 107 5.58 -12.00 4.19
N ARG A 108 6.12 -12.20 2.98
CA ARG A 108 7.05 -13.33 2.69
C ARG A 108 8.28 -13.37 3.62
N SER A 109 8.84 -12.23 3.98
CA SER A 109 10.06 -12.15 4.80
C SER A 109 9.79 -12.01 6.30
N GLY A 110 8.53 -12.02 6.76
CA GLY A 110 8.21 -11.88 8.18
C GLY A 110 6.83 -11.28 8.44
N TYR A 111 6.70 -10.59 9.55
CA TYR A 111 5.46 -9.91 9.93
C TYR A 111 5.71 -8.65 10.75
N ILE A 112 4.70 -7.81 10.84
CA ILE A 112 4.65 -6.66 11.75
C ILE A 112 3.42 -6.79 12.62
N ARG A 113 3.58 -6.69 13.94
CA ARG A 113 2.44 -6.61 14.86
C ARG A 113 1.74 -5.27 14.70
N CYS A 114 0.44 -5.33 14.50
CA CYS A 114 -0.43 -4.16 14.37
C CYS A 114 -1.16 -3.83 15.68
N GLY A 115 -1.11 -4.72 16.66
CA GLY A 115 -1.85 -4.61 17.92
C GLY A 115 -3.36 -4.49 17.65
N ASP A 116 -3.99 -3.48 18.26
CA ASP A 116 -5.42 -3.23 18.07
C ASP A 116 -5.78 -2.55 16.74
N ASN A 117 -4.78 -2.17 15.93
CA ASN A 117 -4.99 -1.48 14.66
C ASN A 117 -5.08 -2.46 13.47
N ILE A 118 -5.77 -3.56 13.66
CA ILE A 118 -6.03 -4.57 12.63
C ILE A 118 -7.45 -5.10 12.77
N ALA A 119 -8.12 -5.34 11.64
CA ALA A 119 -9.40 -6.04 11.62
C ALA A 119 -9.50 -7.02 10.45
N ARG A 120 -10.22 -8.12 10.69
CA ARG A 120 -10.70 -9.03 9.65
C ARG A 120 -12.14 -8.71 9.37
N ILE A 121 -12.45 -8.42 8.13
CA ILE A 121 -13.80 -8.03 7.69
C ILE A 121 -14.28 -8.94 6.57
N ARG A 122 -15.60 -9.08 6.45
CA ARG A 122 -16.26 -9.87 5.40
C ARG A 122 -16.57 -9.02 4.17
N ASP A 123 -17.04 -7.80 4.42
CA ASP A 123 -17.64 -6.94 3.42
C ASP A 123 -17.47 -5.45 3.75
N SER A 124 -17.96 -4.60 2.88
CA SER A 124 -17.89 -3.13 3.03
C SER A 124 -18.72 -2.60 4.20
N PHE A 125 -19.74 -3.32 4.68
CA PHE A 125 -20.52 -2.91 5.86
C PHE A 125 -19.72 -3.11 7.15
N ASP A 126 -18.99 -4.21 7.26
CA ASP A 126 -18.06 -4.40 8.37
C ASP A 126 -16.94 -3.33 8.33
N PHE A 127 -16.51 -2.93 7.12
CA PHE A 127 -15.52 -1.85 6.98
C PHE A 127 -16.07 -0.50 7.47
N GLU A 128 -17.31 -0.15 7.19
CA GLU A 128 -17.93 1.07 7.72
C GLU A 128 -17.97 1.10 9.26
N LYS A 129 -18.20 -0.05 9.91
CA LYS A 129 -18.11 -0.14 11.38
C LYS A 129 -16.70 0.15 11.86
N VAL A 130 -15.69 -0.45 11.22
CA VAL A 130 -14.28 -0.16 11.57
C VAL A 130 -13.97 1.32 11.42
N LEU A 131 -14.45 1.99 10.37
CA LEU A 131 -14.28 3.43 10.18
C LEU A 131 -14.95 4.24 11.29
N ALA A 132 -16.16 3.86 11.70
CA ALA A 132 -16.92 4.53 12.77
C ALA A 132 -16.26 4.36 14.15
N ASP A 133 -15.75 3.16 14.44
CA ASP A 133 -15.07 2.85 15.70
C ASP A 133 -13.69 3.50 15.81
N ASN A 134 -13.09 3.91 14.66
CA ASN A 134 -11.76 4.48 14.59
C ASN A 134 -11.73 5.88 13.94
N PRO A 135 -12.45 6.88 14.48
CA PRO A 135 -12.66 8.17 13.81
C PRO A 135 -11.39 8.99 13.62
N THR A 136 -10.35 8.75 14.40
CA THR A 136 -9.07 9.48 14.31
C THR A 136 -8.03 8.84 13.39
N VAL A 137 -8.29 7.62 12.90
CA VAL A 137 -7.42 6.92 11.96
C VAL A 137 -7.51 7.58 10.59
N GLY A 138 -6.35 7.91 10.03
CA GLY A 138 -6.28 8.63 8.76
C GLY A 138 -5.71 7.84 7.59
N THR A 139 -5.21 6.62 7.81
CA THR A 139 -4.71 5.75 6.73
C THR A 139 -5.18 4.32 6.96
N TYR A 140 -5.82 3.75 5.98
CA TYR A 140 -6.22 2.34 5.97
C TYR A 140 -5.46 1.60 4.88
N ILE A 141 -4.81 0.50 5.26
CA ILE A 141 -4.24 -0.47 4.33
C ILE A 141 -5.25 -1.60 4.20
N ILE A 142 -5.82 -1.80 3.02
CA ILE A 142 -6.82 -2.83 2.75
C ILE A 142 -6.17 -3.89 1.86
N ASP A 143 -5.74 -4.99 2.48
CA ASP A 143 -5.05 -6.07 1.77
C ASP A 143 -6.05 -6.84 0.91
N GLU A 144 -5.61 -7.20 -0.30
CA GLU A 144 -6.39 -7.92 -1.30
C GLU A 144 -7.80 -7.32 -1.52
N ALA A 145 -7.87 -5.99 -1.67
CA ALA A 145 -9.10 -5.23 -1.81
C ALA A 145 -10.04 -5.75 -2.91
N SER A 146 -9.51 -6.42 -3.93
CA SER A 146 -10.29 -7.05 -5.01
C SER A 146 -11.18 -8.20 -4.56
N PHE A 147 -11.00 -8.76 -3.36
CA PHE A 147 -11.86 -9.82 -2.82
C PHE A 147 -13.10 -9.31 -2.08
N PHE A 148 -13.22 -8.00 -1.89
CA PHE A 148 -14.41 -7.40 -1.29
C PHE A 148 -15.49 -7.09 -2.34
N ASP A 149 -16.66 -6.71 -1.85
CA ASP A 149 -17.77 -6.26 -2.69
C ASP A 149 -17.49 -4.89 -3.32
N GLU A 150 -18.21 -4.58 -4.40
CA GLU A 150 -18.05 -3.34 -5.19
C GLU A 150 -18.33 -2.06 -4.38
N ARG A 151 -19.19 -2.15 -3.36
CA ARG A 151 -19.55 -1.04 -2.51
C ARG A 151 -18.36 -0.48 -1.75
N LEU A 152 -17.30 -1.30 -1.51
CA LEU A 152 -16.06 -0.85 -0.88
C LEU A 152 -15.47 0.37 -1.61
N ALA A 153 -15.51 0.39 -2.94
CA ALA A 153 -14.99 1.52 -3.73
C ALA A 153 -15.72 2.83 -3.43
N TYR A 154 -17.04 2.77 -3.25
CA TYR A 154 -17.83 3.95 -2.92
C TYR A 154 -17.57 4.45 -1.50
N VAL A 155 -17.45 3.55 -0.52
CA VAL A 155 -17.11 3.88 0.86
C VAL A 155 -15.74 4.57 0.91
N VAL A 156 -14.75 3.98 0.27
CA VAL A 156 -13.38 4.51 0.17
C VAL A 156 -13.37 5.91 -0.46
N ARG A 157 -14.02 6.08 -1.60
CA ARG A 157 -14.11 7.37 -2.27
C ARG A 157 -14.77 8.43 -1.38
N ASN A 158 -15.87 8.07 -0.74
CA ASN A 158 -16.61 8.98 0.14
C ASN A 158 -15.75 9.46 1.32
N GLU A 159 -15.10 8.54 2.04
CA GLU A 159 -14.25 8.85 3.19
C GLU A 159 -13.00 9.64 2.79
N SER A 160 -12.38 9.30 1.66
CA SER A 160 -11.23 10.05 1.17
C SER A 160 -11.54 11.49 0.79
N VAL A 161 -12.72 11.74 0.19
CA VAL A 161 -13.14 13.09 -0.21
C VAL A 161 -13.65 13.90 0.97
N LYS A 162 -14.47 13.30 1.85
CA LYS A 162 -15.10 14.05 2.95
C LYS A 162 -14.16 14.31 4.12
N ARG A 163 -13.35 13.33 4.49
CA ARG A 163 -12.52 13.38 5.70
C ARG A 163 -11.02 13.45 5.41
N GLY A 164 -10.61 13.30 4.14
CA GLY A 164 -9.20 13.27 3.77
C GLY A 164 -8.47 12.00 4.19
N VAL A 165 -9.20 10.92 4.47
CA VAL A 165 -8.64 9.60 4.79
C VAL A 165 -7.87 9.07 3.59
N MET A 166 -6.70 8.48 3.84
CA MET A 166 -5.88 7.80 2.84
C MET A 166 -6.16 6.32 2.82
N PHE A 167 -6.11 5.75 1.63
CA PHE A 167 -6.27 4.30 1.44
C PHE A 167 -5.12 3.75 0.62
N ILE A 168 -4.65 2.56 0.99
CA ILE A 168 -3.58 1.84 0.30
C ILE A 168 -4.09 0.43 0.04
N PHE A 169 -4.01 0.00 -1.20
CA PHE A 169 -4.56 -1.26 -1.66
C PHE A 169 -3.47 -2.15 -2.24
N PRO A 170 -2.82 -2.99 -1.44
CA PRO A 170 -2.02 -4.11 -1.95
C PRO A 170 -2.98 -5.13 -2.56
N THR A 171 -3.10 -5.18 -3.88
CA THR A 171 -4.11 -6.05 -4.50
C THR A 171 -3.71 -6.56 -5.88
N LEU A 172 -4.30 -7.67 -6.28
CA LEU A 172 -4.22 -8.18 -7.63
C LEU A 172 -5.26 -7.46 -8.51
N ILE A 173 -4.77 -6.78 -9.55
CA ILE A 173 -5.63 -6.15 -10.54
C ILE A 173 -5.89 -7.07 -11.73
N LEU A 174 -4.91 -7.90 -12.07
CA LEU A 174 -5.01 -8.85 -13.18
C LEU A 174 -5.05 -10.28 -12.66
N ASN A 175 -5.86 -11.12 -13.33
CA ASN A 175 -5.86 -12.55 -13.15
C ASN A 175 -4.72 -13.20 -13.97
N PHE A 176 -4.58 -14.53 -13.88
CA PHE A 176 -3.56 -15.30 -14.61
C PHE A 176 -3.77 -15.30 -16.14
N ARG A 177 -4.95 -14.90 -16.64
CA ARG A 177 -5.26 -14.73 -18.07
C ARG A 177 -4.95 -13.31 -18.57
N ARG A 178 -4.46 -12.44 -17.68
CA ARG A 178 -4.17 -11.03 -17.95
C ARG A 178 -5.41 -10.15 -18.11
N ASP A 179 -6.58 -10.65 -17.75
CA ASP A 179 -7.81 -9.87 -17.70
C ASP A 179 -7.91 -9.15 -16.34
N ILE A 180 -8.73 -8.10 -16.26
CA ILE A 180 -9.10 -7.48 -14.99
C ILE A 180 -9.69 -8.56 -14.07
N PHE A 181 -9.21 -8.63 -12.83
CA PHE A 181 -9.52 -9.71 -11.89
C PHE A 181 -11.02 -9.86 -11.67
N ASN A 182 -11.71 -8.76 -11.41
CA ASN A 182 -13.18 -8.68 -11.27
C ASN A 182 -13.65 -7.21 -11.32
N SER A 183 -14.95 -6.98 -11.11
CA SER A 183 -15.56 -5.66 -11.09
C SER A 183 -15.04 -4.78 -9.96
N THR A 184 -14.77 -5.33 -8.78
CA THR A 184 -14.17 -4.57 -7.66
C THR A 184 -12.77 -4.08 -8.02
N ALA A 185 -11.93 -4.92 -8.61
CA ALA A 185 -10.61 -4.52 -9.11
C ALA A 185 -10.71 -3.38 -10.13
N ARG A 186 -11.72 -3.42 -11.01
CA ARG A 186 -11.99 -2.35 -11.97
C ARG A 186 -12.36 -1.05 -11.28
N LEU A 187 -13.27 -1.09 -10.31
CA LEU A 187 -13.68 0.08 -9.56
C LEU A 187 -12.52 0.66 -8.74
N MET A 188 -11.63 -0.18 -8.18
CA MET A 188 -10.43 0.30 -7.49
C MET A 188 -9.49 1.08 -8.42
N LEU A 189 -9.35 0.66 -9.69
CA LEU A 189 -8.62 1.43 -10.70
C LEU A 189 -9.30 2.78 -10.98
N ASP A 190 -10.61 2.78 -11.13
CA ASP A 190 -11.38 3.99 -11.48
C ASP A 190 -11.35 5.05 -10.37
N ILE A 191 -11.23 4.65 -9.11
CA ILE A 191 -11.15 5.58 -7.98
C ILE A 191 -9.72 5.93 -7.56
N ALA A 192 -8.70 5.24 -8.05
CA ALA A 192 -7.31 5.45 -7.66
C ALA A 192 -6.83 6.87 -7.98
N THR A 193 -6.02 7.43 -7.08
CA THR A 193 -5.31 8.70 -7.32
C THR A 193 -3.85 8.45 -7.67
N ASP A 194 -3.30 7.34 -7.21
CA ASP A 194 -1.90 6.97 -7.37
C ASP A 194 -1.81 5.46 -7.65
N VAL A 195 -0.89 5.08 -8.51
CA VAL A 195 -0.59 3.68 -8.81
C VAL A 195 0.91 3.45 -8.66
N ILE A 196 1.29 2.44 -7.88
CA ILE A 196 2.67 2.01 -7.71
C ILE A 196 2.77 0.60 -8.29
N PRO A 197 3.34 0.44 -9.48
CA PRO A 197 3.59 -0.86 -10.08
C PRO A 197 4.80 -1.52 -9.42
N LEU A 198 4.65 -2.80 -9.09
CA LEU A 198 5.69 -3.65 -8.54
C LEU A 198 5.88 -4.86 -9.46
N THR A 199 7.10 -5.34 -9.57
CA THR A 199 7.44 -6.55 -10.31
C THR A 199 7.88 -7.65 -9.35
N ALA A 200 7.81 -8.90 -9.79
CA ALA A 200 8.38 -10.04 -9.09
C ALA A 200 9.56 -10.59 -9.89
N TYR A 201 10.40 -11.39 -9.27
CA TYR A 201 11.36 -12.19 -10.01
C TYR A 201 10.63 -13.29 -10.77
N CYS A 202 11.08 -13.55 -12.00
CA CYS A 202 10.60 -14.71 -12.76
C CYS A 202 11.00 -15.99 -12.01
N GLU A 203 10.05 -16.89 -11.76
CA GLU A 203 10.32 -18.16 -11.07
C GLU A 203 10.87 -19.27 -12.00
N HIS A 204 11.04 -18.97 -13.29
CA HIS A 204 11.69 -19.92 -14.21
C HIS A 204 13.18 -20.02 -13.91
N ALA A 205 13.69 -21.26 -13.79
CA ALA A 205 15.06 -21.53 -13.31
C ALA A 205 16.16 -20.80 -14.10
N ASP A 206 15.96 -20.60 -15.40
CA ASP A 206 16.95 -19.97 -16.30
C ASP A 206 16.61 -18.50 -16.62
N CYS A 207 15.80 -17.83 -15.80
CA CYS A 207 15.34 -16.49 -16.06
C CYS A 207 15.64 -15.54 -14.90
N ILE A 208 16.31 -14.43 -15.21
CA ILE A 208 16.61 -13.35 -14.24
C ILE A 208 15.80 -12.08 -14.53
N LYS A 209 14.77 -12.16 -15.37
CA LYS A 209 13.96 -11.01 -15.75
C LYS A 209 12.84 -10.76 -14.76
N ASP A 210 12.37 -9.52 -14.74
CA ASP A 210 11.16 -9.15 -14.00
C ASP A 210 9.91 -9.85 -14.56
N ALA A 211 9.06 -10.30 -13.65
CA ALA A 211 7.75 -10.86 -13.95
C ALA A 211 6.68 -9.81 -13.66
N PHE A 212 5.79 -9.59 -14.65
CA PHE A 212 4.67 -8.65 -14.58
C PHE A 212 3.33 -9.34 -14.37
N TYR A 213 3.27 -10.66 -14.58
CA TYR A 213 2.03 -11.43 -14.57
C TYR A 213 2.15 -12.65 -13.67
N THR A 214 1.05 -12.99 -12.99
CA THR A 214 0.91 -14.25 -12.26
C THR A 214 0.68 -15.37 -13.26
N TYR A 215 1.45 -16.45 -13.16
CA TYR A 215 1.25 -17.68 -13.91
C TYR A 215 0.53 -18.70 -13.02
N ARG A 216 -0.38 -19.48 -13.61
CA ARG A 216 -1.06 -20.59 -12.94
C ARG A 216 -0.84 -21.86 -13.73
N TYR A 217 -0.36 -22.89 -13.06
CA TYR A 217 -0.25 -24.23 -13.62
C TYR A 217 -1.08 -25.20 -12.79
N TYR A 218 -1.50 -26.25 -13.41
CA TYR A 218 -2.21 -27.36 -12.76
C TYR A 218 -1.32 -28.60 -12.85
N THR A 219 -1.19 -29.31 -11.72
CA THR A 219 -0.70 -30.67 -11.73
C THR A 219 -1.90 -31.55 -12.11
N VAL A 220 -1.79 -32.25 -13.21
CA VAL A 220 -2.76 -33.28 -13.57
C VAL A 220 -2.22 -34.54 -12.89
N ASP A 221 -2.89 -34.94 -11.79
CA ASP A 221 -2.64 -36.25 -11.22
C ASP A 221 -3.05 -37.29 -12.28
N GLY A 222 -2.08 -38.06 -12.77
CA GLY A 222 -2.25 -39.11 -13.78
C GLY A 222 -2.90 -40.36 -13.18
#